data_5ecc5513ac4896ec52b4aff79c418ea5
#
_entry.id   5ecc5513ac4896ec52b4aff79c418ea5
#
_cell.length_a   1.000
_cell.length_b   1.000
_cell.length_c   1.000
_cell.angle_alpha   90.00
_cell.angle_beta   90.00
_cell.angle_gamma   90.00
#
_symmetry.space_group_name_H-M   'P 1'
#
loop_
_entity.id
_entity.type
_entity.pdbx_description
1 polymer ?
#
loop_
_entity_poly.entity_id
_entity_poly.type
_entity_poly.pdbx_seq_one_letter_code
_entity_poly.pdbx_strand_id
1 'polypeptide(L)'
;YLAFLSNLLARDCCLHCPYASTVRVADLTVGDFWGLGETVPFDGDTRDGVSAVLVNTRRGQRLLESCKAELFLSSRTLEEARRGNEQLQGPPLPHPKRELFRKRYIRLGFEQAAARTLPINRWPFLGRKGGEGAQR
;
A
#
# COMPACT_ATOMS: atom_id res chain seq x y z
N TYR A 1 -7.29 -2.36 10.85
CA TYR A 1 -6.52 -1.74 9.78
C TYR A 1 -5.02 -1.74 10.09
N LEU A 2 -4.57 -1.19 11.24
CA LEU A 2 -3.15 -1.08 11.61
C LEU A 2 -2.40 -2.42 11.65
N ALA A 3 -3.04 -3.47 12.16
CA ALA A 3 -2.46 -4.81 12.17
C ALA A 3 -2.19 -5.37 10.76
N PHE A 4 -2.97 -4.95 9.78
CA PHE A 4 -2.75 -5.26 8.37
C PHE A 4 -1.57 -4.45 7.82
N LEU A 5 -1.57 -3.13 7.98
CA LEU A 5 -0.51 -2.25 7.46
C LEU A 5 0.88 -2.56 8.03
N SER A 6 0.93 -3.06 9.28
CA SER A 6 2.19 -3.44 9.93
C SER A 6 2.68 -4.86 9.57
N ASN A 7 2.08 -5.53 8.59
CA ASN A 7 2.36 -6.92 8.23
C ASN A 7 2.15 -7.95 9.37
N LEU A 8 1.49 -7.54 10.47
CA LEU A 8 1.19 -8.44 11.59
C LEU A 8 0.25 -9.57 11.15
N LEU A 9 -0.65 -9.29 10.19
CA LEU A 9 -1.63 -10.22 9.63
C LEU A 9 -1.19 -10.87 8.32
N ALA A 10 0.03 -10.61 7.85
CA ALA A 10 0.51 -11.19 6.62
C ALA A 10 0.44 -12.72 6.69
N ARG A 11 -0.10 -13.36 5.66
CA ARG A 11 -0.13 -14.83 5.54
C ARG A 11 1.27 -15.35 5.28
N ASP A 12 1.51 -16.62 5.60
CA ASP A 12 2.82 -17.24 5.32
C ASP A 12 3.17 -17.18 3.82
N CYS A 13 2.19 -17.38 2.94
CA CYS A 13 2.38 -17.25 1.49
C CYS A 13 2.75 -15.80 1.06
N CYS A 14 2.31 -14.77 1.79
CA CYS A 14 2.69 -13.39 1.48
C CYS A 14 4.17 -13.12 1.78
N LEU A 15 4.72 -13.76 2.81
CA LEU A 15 6.12 -13.62 3.20
C LEU A 15 7.11 -14.28 2.21
N HIS A 16 6.60 -15.12 1.31
CA HIS A 16 7.35 -15.83 0.28
C HIS A 16 6.71 -15.65 -1.11
N CYS A 17 6.00 -14.52 -1.31
CA CYS A 17 5.23 -14.28 -2.51
C CYS A 17 6.14 -14.12 -3.74
N PRO A 18 6.08 -15.00 -4.74
CA PRO A 18 6.90 -14.89 -5.95
C PRO A 18 6.50 -13.73 -6.84
N TYR A 19 5.31 -13.16 -6.59
CA TYR A 19 4.79 -12.02 -7.36
C TYR A 19 5.13 -10.66 -6.75
N ALA A 20 5.78 -10.62 -5.59
CA ALA A 20 6.24 -9.37 -4.98
C ALA A 20 7.51 -8.88 -5.66
N SER A 21 7.37 -8.36 -6.87
CA SER A 21 8.47 -7.84 -7.70
C SER A 21 7.89 -6.92 -8.78
N THR A 22 8.75 -6.33 -9.59
CA THR A 22 8.35 -5.58 -10.79
C THR A 22 7.98 -6.47 -11.97
N VAL A 23 8.36 -7.75 -11.94
CA VAL A 23 7.97 -8.74 -12.96
C VAL A 23 6.57 -9.26 -12.64
N ARG A 24 5.59 -8.87 -13.43
CA ARG A 24 4.17 -9.18 -13.21
C ARG A 24 3.63 -10.09 -14.29
N VAL A 25 2.69 -10.95 -13.90
CA VAL A 25 2.03 -11.91 -14.81
C VAL A 25 0.80 -11.32 -15.51
N ALA A 26 0.24 -10.22 -14.98
CA ALA A 26 -0.92 -9.54 -15.55
C ALA A 26 -0.51 -8.56 -16.66
N ASP A 27 -1.42 -8.22 -17.56
CA ASP A 27 -1.19 -7.21 -18.60
C ASP A 27 -1.01 -5.81 -18.00
N LEU A 28 -1.80 -5.48 -16.97
CA LEU A 28 -1.70 -4.27 -16.16
C LEU A 28 -1.62 -4.64 -14.69
N THR A 29 -0.86 -3.88 -13.92
CA THR A 29 -0.89 -3.93 -12.45
C THR A 29 -1.30 -2.56 -11.93
N VAL A 30 -2.32 -2.52 -11.10
CA VAL A 30 -2.85 -1.28 -10.51
C VAL A 30 -2.71 -1.35 -8.99
N GLY A 31 -2.33 -0.25 -8.38
CA GLY A 31 -2.22 -0.12 -6.93
C GLY A 31 -2.10 1.35 -6.51
N ASP A 32 -2.06 1.62 -5.23
CA ASP A 32 -1.84 2.98 -4.73
C ASP A 32 -0.43 3.45 -5.07
N PHE A 33 -0.28 4.73 -5.43
CA PHE A 33 1.04 5.32 -5.71
C PHE A 33 1.61 5.96 -4.44
N TRP A 34 2.19 5.16 -3.57
CA TRP A 34 2.89 5.66 -2.39
C TRP A 34 4.18 6.39 -2.79
N GLY A 35 4.47 7.52 -2.14
CA GLY A 35 5.68 8.31 -2.42
C GLY A 35 5.64 9.14 -3.72
N LEU A 36 4.47 9.28 -4.34
CA LEU A 36 4.29 10.18 -5.49
C LEU A 36 4.64 11.61 -5.10
N GLY A 37 5.47 12.26 -5.91
CA GLY A 37 5.90 13.64 -5.70
C GLY A 37 7.10 13.82 -4.75
N GLU A 38 7.58 12.77 -4.10
CA GLU A 38 8.75 12.86 -3.19
C GLU A 38 10.06 13.12 -3.93
N THR A 39 10.22 12.57 -5.12
CA THR A 39 11.46 12.70 -5.90
C THR A 39 11.30 13.55 -7.16
N VAL A 40 10.15 13.46 -7.79
CA VAL A 40 9.79 14.25 -8.96
C VAL A 40 8.46 14.93 -8.67
N PRO A 41 8.36 16.27 -8.69
CA PRO A 41 7.14 17.00 -8.39
C PRO A 41 5.93 16.47 -9.16
N PHE A 42 4.77 16.51 -8.54
CA PHE A 42 3.49 16.14 -9.12
C PHE A 42 2.47 17.25 -8.83
N ASP A 43 1.98 17.87 -9.89
CA ASP A 43 1.09 19.04 -9.78
C ASP A 43 -0.40 18.67 -9.83
N GLY A 44 -0.72 17.35 -9.89
CA GLY A 44 -2.09 16.86 -9.91
C GLY A 44 -2.75 16.84 -8.54
N ASP A 45 -4.07 16.70 -8.53
CA ASP A 45 -4.84 16.53 -7.29
C ASP A 45 -4.59 15.14 -6.69
N THR A 46 -4.21 15.11 -5.42
CA THR A 46 -3.92 13.88 -4.68
C THR A 46 -4.90 13.60 -3.53
N ARG A 47 -5.95 14.43 -3.36
CA ARG A 47 -6.87 14.35 -2.21
C ARG A 47 -7.59 13.02 -2.11
N ASP A 48 -7.98 12.43 -3.25
CA ASP A 48 -8.67 11.15 -3.33
C ASP A 48 -7.71 9.98 -3.58
N GLY A 49 -6.41 10.22 -3.52
CA GLY A 49 -5.37 9.27 -3.84
C GLY A 49 -5.04 9.24 -5.34
N VAL A 50 -3.91 8.63 -5.67
CA VAL A 50 -3.47 8.42 -7.05
C VAL A 50 -3.08 6.96 -7.24
N SER A 51 -3.55 6.36 -8.32
CA SER A 51 -3.21 4.98 -8.66
C SER A 51 -1.92 4.93 -9.51
N ALA A 52 -1.02 4.03 -9.14
CA ALA A 52 0.06 3.60 -10.01
C ALA A 52 -0.46 2.53 -10.98
N VAL A 53 -0.16 2.68 -12.27
CA VAL A 53 -0.48 1.69 -13.30
C VAL A 53 0.81 1.24 -13.96
N LEU A 54 1.20 -0.03 -13.72
CA LEU A 54 2.32 -0.65 -14.42
C LEU A 54 1.79 -1.34 -15.68
N VAL A 55 2.33 -0.98 -16.83
CA VAL A 55 2.01 -1.60 -18.13
C VAL A 55 3.03 -2.70 -18.39
N ASN A 56 2.60 -3.96 -18.26
CA ASN A 56 3.51 -5.11 -18.27
C ASN A 56 3.63 -5.75 -19.66
N THR A 57 2.61 -5.60 -20.53
CA THR A 57 2.58 -6.21 -21.86
C THR A 57 2.06 -5.24 -22.92
N ARG A 58 2.28 -5.59 -24.21
CA ARG A 58 1.68 -4.85 -25.32
C ARG A 58 0.14 -4.87 -25.32
N ARG A 59 -0.47 -5.93 -24.74
CA ARG A 59 -1.92 -6.01 -24.59
C ARG A 59 -2.39 -5.00 -23.54
N GLY A 60 -1.70 -4.91 -22.41
CA GLY A 60 -1.95 -3.90 -21.38
C GLY A 60 -1.81 -2.48 -21.92
N GLN A 61 -0.78 -2.23 -22.72
CA GLN A 61 -0.59 -0.93 -23.38
C GLN A 61 -1.79 -0.56 -24.27
N ARG A 62 -2.22 -1.46 -25.14
CA ARG A 62 -3.40 -1.22 -26.00
C ARG A 62 -4.67 -0.98 -25.19
N LEU A 63 -4.87 -1.72 -24.10
CA LEU A 63 -6.00 -1.52 -23.21
C LEU A 63 -5.96 -0.13 -22.58
N LEU A 64 -4.84 0.29 -22.03
CA LEU A 64 -4.69 1.61 -21.42
C LEU A 64 -4.91 2.73 -22.46
N GLU A 65 -4.36 2.58 -23.66
CA GLU A 65 -4.55 3.52 -24.76
C GLU A 65 -6.04 3.64 -25.17
N SER A 66 -6.79 2.55 -25.17
CA SER A 66 -8.23 2.58 -25.50
C SER A 66 -9.08 3.32 -24.46
N CYS A 67 -8.62 3.42 -23.22
CA CYS A 67 -9.31 4.13 -22.13
C CYS A 67 -8.73 5.54 -21.89
N LYS A 68 -7.72 5.96 -22.65
CA LYS A 68 -6.96 7.19 -22.38
C LYS A 68 -7.83 8.45 -22.34
N ALA A 69 -8.90 8.51 -23.12
CA ALA A 69 -9.81 9.66 -23.15
C ALA A 69 -10.59 9.85 -21.84
N GLU A 70 -10.77 8.78 -21.07
CA GLU A 70 -11.54 8.76 -19.82
C GLU A 70 -10.62 8.89 -18.57
N LEU A 71 -9.29 8.96 -18.77
CA LEU A 71 -8.33 8.91 -17.69
C LEU A 71 -7.39 10.11 -17.73
N PHE A 72 -7.10 10.67 -16.55
CA PHE A 72 -5.95 11.55 -16.38
C PHE A 72 -4.70 10.68 -16.16
N LEU A 73 -3.78 10.70 -17.11
CA LEU A 73 -2.56 9.89 -17.09
C LEU A 73 -1.31 10.78 -17.06
N SER A 74 -0.45 10.53 -16.09
CA SER A 74 0.88 11.15 -16.00
C SER A 74 1.94 10.06 -16.06
N SER A 75 2.88 10.19 -17.00
CA SER A 75 3.98 9.23 -17.13
C SER A 75 4.98 9.41 -15.99
N ARG A 76 5.30 8.33 -15.30
CA ARG A 76 6.24 8.31 -14.18
C ARG A 76 7.26 7.18 -14.37
N THR A 77 8.36 7.26 -13.64
CA THR A 77 9.38 6.22 -13.70
C THR A 77 9.01 5.01 -12.83
N LEU A 78 9.42 3.82 -13.27
CA LEU A 78 9.26 2.61 -12.47
C LEU A 78 9.99 2.72 -11.12
N GLU A 79 11.12 3.41 -11.11
CA GLU A 79 11.91 3.58 -9.89
C GLU A 79 11.18 4.44 -8.85
N GLU A 80 10.46 5.48 -9.28
CA GLU A 80 9.63 6.28 -8.38
C GLU A 80 8.49 5.45 -7.77
N ALA A 81 7.76 4.70 -8.62
CA ALA A 81 6.70 3.80 -8.16
C ALA A 81 7.23 2.72 -7.22
N ARG A 82 8.40 2.16 -7.49
CA ARG A 82 9.04 1.11 -6.72
C ARG A 82 9.46 1.60 -5.34
N ARG A 83 9.96 2.84 -5.24
CA ARG A 83 10.48 3.42 -3.98
C ARG A 83 9.41 3.49 -2.89
N GLY A 84 8.19 3.91 -3.23
CA GLY A 84 7.08 4.01 -2.30
C GLY A 84 6.28 2.70 -2.11
N ASN A 85 6.49 1.69 -2.95
CA ASN A 85 5.70 0.47 -2.97
C ASN A 85 6.59 -0.75 -2.68
N GLU A 86 6.66 -1.15 -1.40
CA GLU A 86 7.50 -2.26 -0.94
C GLU A 86 7.25 -3.56 -1.70
N GLN A 87 5.97 -3.86 -2.07
CA GLN A 87 5.61 -5.07 -2.81
C GLN A 87 6.15 -5.11 -4.25
N LEU A 88 6.69 -4.01 -4.76
CA LEU A 88 7.45 -3.98 -6.01
C LEU A 88 8.94 -4.29 -5.79
N GLN A 89 9.39 -4.31 -4.55
CA GLN A 89 10.79 -4.56 -4.17
C GLN A 89 11.01 -6.01 -3.73
N GLY A 90 10.00 -6.60 -3.07
CA GLY A 90 10.07 -7.97 -2.57
C GLY A 90 8.89 -8.32 -1.65
N PRO A 91 8.83 -9.57 -1.18
CA PRO A 91 7.87 -9.97 -0.16
C PRO A 91 8.04 -9.15 1.13
N PRO A 92 6.94 -8.85 1.85
CA PRO A 92 7.02 -8.12 3.09
C PRO A 92 7.79 -8.92 4.15
N LEU A 93 8.54 -8.20 4.99
CA LEU A 93 9.16 -8.83 6.15
C LEU A 93 8.09 -9.14 7.22
N PRO A 94 8.21 -10.29 7.92
CA PRO A 94 7.28 -10.63 8.98
C PRO A 94 7.39 -9.62 10.13
N HIS A 95 6.27 -9.17 10.66
CA HIS A 95 6.28 -8.31 11.84
C HIS A 95 6.94 -9.04 13.03
N PRO A 96 7.87 -8.42 13.79
CA PRO A 96 8.60 -9.09 14.88
C PRO A 96 7.71 -9.72 15.94
N LYS A 97 6.51 -9.16 16.16
CA LYS A 97 5.54 -9.66 17.14
C LYS A 97 4.47 -10.58 16.54
N ARG A 98 4.65 -11.05 15.29
CA ARG A 98 3.64 -11.87 14.59
C ARG A 98 3.29 -13.14 15.36
N GLU A 99 4.28 -13.88 15.82
CA GLU A 99 4.05 -15.12 16.59
C GLU A 99 3.41 -14.86 17.96
N LEU A 100 3.81 -13.77 18.62
CA LEU A 100 3.17 -13.34 19.85
C LEU A 100 1.69 -12.97 19.62
N PHE A 101 1.41 -12.28 18.53
CA PHE A 101 0.04 -11.97 18.13
C PHE A 101 -0.78 -13.24 17.87
N ARG A 102 -0.27 -14.20 17.12
CA ARG A 102 -0.95 -15.47 16.81
C ARG A 102 -1.31 -16.23 18.07
N LYS A 103 -0.39 -16.36 19.03
CA LYS A 103 -0.64 -16.98 20.34
C LYS A 103 -1.72 -16.25 21.13
N ARG A 104 -1.70 -14.92 21.13
CA ARG A 104 -2.72 -14.09 21.79
C ARG A 104 -4.08 -14.19 21.10
N TYR A 105 -4.10 -14.20 19.77
CA TYR A 105 -5.33 -14.30 18.98
C TYR A 105 -6.13 -15.55 19.30
N ILE A 106 -5.47 -16.71 19.39
CA ILE A 106 -6.13 -17.99 19.74
C ILE A 106 -6.77 -17.94 21.14
N ARG A 107 -6.16 -17.20 22.07
CA ARG A 107 -6.61 -17.18 23.47
C ARG A 107 -7.61 -16.04 23.78
N LEU A 108 -7.51 -14.92 23.12
CA LEU A 108 -8.15 -13.67 23.52
C LEU A 108 -9.06 -13.08 22.43
N GLY A 109 -9.04 -13.65 21.22
CA GLY A 109 -9.68 -13.06 20.04
C GLY A 109 -8.91 -11.87 19.48
N PHE A 110 -9.40 -11.33 18.33
CA PHE A 110 -8.68 -10.35 17.54
C PHE A 110 -8.42 -9.02 18.25
N GLU A 111 -9.46 -8.42 18.82
CA GLU A 111 -9.37 -7.08 19.42
C GLU A 111 -8.35 -7.02 20.56
N GLN A 112 -8.44 -7.95 21.49
CA GLN A 112 -7.53 -7.99 22.63
C GLN A 112 -6.11 -8.36 22.22
N ALA A 113 -5.95 -9.27 21.26
CA ALA A 113 -4.64 -9.62 20.72
C ALA A 113 -3.97 -8.43 20.03
N ALA A 114 -4.73 -7.69 19.20
CA ALA A 114 -4.23 -6.51 18.52
C ALA A 114 -3.86 -5.40 19.51
N ALA A 115 -4.75 -5.06 20.44
CA ALA A 115 -4.52 -4.03 21.45
C ALA A 115 -3.28 -4.31 22.32
N ARG A 116 -3.04 -5.58 22.67
CA ARG A 116 -1.89 -5.98 23.50
C ARG A 116 -0.59 -6.18 22.69
N THR A 117 -0.64 -6.21 21.37
CA THR A 117 0.52 -6.45 20.51
C THR A 117 1.02 -5.19 19.82
N LEU A 118 0.09 -4.34 19.39
CA LEU A 118 0.37 -3.06 18.77
C LEU A 118 0.09 -1.93 19.77
N PRO A 119 1.11 -1.20 20.24
CA PRO A 119 0.87 -0.02 21.06
C PRO A 119 0.21 1.06 20.20
N ILE A 120 -1.05 1.35 20.47
CA ILE A 120 -1.88 2.33 19.75
C ILE A 120 -1.25 3.74 19.77
N ASN A 121 -0.44 4.04 20.80
CA ASN A 121 0.12 5.36 21.06
C ASN A 121 1.33 5.73 20.20
N ARG A 122 1.78 4.88 19.30
CA ARG A 122 2.99 5.15 18.49
C ARG A 122 2.73 5.34 17.00
N TRP A 123 1.48 5.49 16.59
CA TRP A 123 1.18 5.62 15.17
C TRP A 123 1.02 7.08 14.76
N PRO A 124 1.84 7.60 13.84
CA PRO A 124 1.87 9.04 13.49
C PRO A 124 0.58 9.53 12.81
N PHE A 125 -0.25 8.64 12.30
CA PHE A 125 -1.49 8.99 11.61
C PHE A 125 -2.74 9.08 12.51
N LEU A 126 -2.70 8.64 13.75
CA LEU A 126 -3.82 8.76 14.69
C LEU A 126 -3.81 10.06 15.50
N GLY A 127 -2.81 10.92 15.34
CA GLY A 127 -2.65 12.17 16.08
C GLY A 127 -3.37 13.39 15.47
N ARG A 128 -3.98 13.31 14.32
CA ARG A 128 -4.84 14.40 13.82
C ARG A 128 -6.29 14.15 14.25
N LYS A 129 -6.59 14.49 15.51
CA LYS A 129 -7.95 14.89 15.88
C LYS A 129 -8.31 16.04 14.94
N GLY A 130 -9.41 15.86 14.20
CA GLY A 130 -9.99 16.93 13.39
C GLY A 130 -10.09 18.19 14.24
N GLY A 131 -9.42 19.25 13.81
CA GLY A 131 -9.57 20.58 14.37
C GLY A 131 -11.02 21.00 14.18
N GLU A 132 -11.63 21.32 15.29
CA GLU A 132 -12.86 22.08 15.38
C GLU A 132 -12.75 23.36 14.55
N GLY A 133 -13.84 23.70 13.89
CA GLY A 133 -14.15 25.10 13.65
C GLY A 133 -13.99 25.59 12.23
N ALA A 134 -15.12 25.61 11.54
CA ALA A 134 -15.53 26.79 10.80
C ALA A 134 -17.06 26.86 10.80
N GLN A 135 -17.62 27.36 11.90
CA GLN A 135 -18.83 28.16 11.83
C GLN A 135 -18.45 29.53 11.26
N ARG A 136 -18.92 29.86 10.07
CA ARG A 136 -19.61 31.12 9.68
C ARG A 136 -19.91 31.08 8.19
#